data_a503a2076f02f807f998db8bc021932d
#
_entry.id   a503a2076f02f807f998db8bc021932d
#
_cell.length_a   1.000
_cell.length_b   1.000
_cell.length_c   1.000
_cell.angle_alpha   90.00
_cell.angle_beta   90.00
_cell.angle_gamma   90.00
#
_symmetry.space_group_name_H-M   'P 1'
#
loop_
_entity.id
_entity.type
_entity.pdbx_description
1 polymer ?
#
loop_
_entity_poly.entity_id
_entity_poly.type
_entity_poly.pdbx_seq_one_letter_code
_entity_poly.pdbx_strand_id
1 'polypeptide(L)'
;RFHVWAIDFPGFGESEDPPTAWGVEDYELFLEDFIRKNHIVKPLIVAHSFGCRVAIRYAAKNPENVRKMCLTGAAGIRPKHGLDWQKTKAYKAGKWFLKVTNQTEKLEEMQKNAGSEDYRNAKGIMKPTFVKVVNDDVSDILKDVKCSTLLVWGEFDTAAPLWMGKQMEKEMPDAGLAIFENDDHWAYWHQPDRFNAVLDIFFKGDEA
;
A
#
# COMPACT_ATOMS: atom_id res chain seq x y z
N ARG A 1 -24.70 -6.00 9.51
CA ARG A 1 -24.25 -4.67 9.93
C ARG A 1 -23.61 -3.92 8.76
N PHE A 2 -22.76 -4.61 7.96
CA PHE A 2 -22.17 -4.09 6.73
C PHE A 2 -22.32 -5.12 5.61
N HIS A 3 -22.51 -4.65 4.37
CA HIS A 3 -22.28 -5.47 3.19
C HIS A 3 -20.78 -5.37 2.86
N VAL A 4 -20.07 -6.49 2.85
CA VAL A 4 -18.61 -6.53 2.68
C VAL A 4 -18.27 -7.06 1.29
N TRP A 5 -17.40 -6.34 0.59
CA TRP A 5 -16.76 -6.75 -0.66
C TRP A 5 -15.29 -7.01 -0.41
N ALA A 6 -14.83 -8.24 -0.55
CA ALA A 6 -13.41 -8.58 -0.54
C ALA A 6 -12.97 -8.78 -2.00
N ILE A 7 -12.00 -7.98 -2.43
CA ILE A 7 -11.57 -7.92 -3.83
C ILE A 7 -10.16 -8.50 -3.95
N ASP A 8 -10.01 -9.52 -4.77
CA ASP A 8 -8.71 -9.94 -5.29
C ASP A 8 -8.38 -9.08 -6.52
N PHE A 9 -7.40 -8.22 -6.41
CA PHE A 9 -6.93 -7.43 -7.55
C PHE A 9 -6.31 -8.34 -8.63
N PRO A 10 -6.36 -7.95 -9.93
CA PRO A 10 -5.67 -8.69 -10.98
C PRO A 10 -4.22 -9.02 -10.66
N GLY A 11 -3.88 -10.32 -10.74
CA GLY A 11 -2.58 -10.86 -10.33
C GLY A 11 -2.44 -11.21 -8.84
N PHE A 12 -3.54 -11.11 -8.05
CA PHE A 12 -3.58 -11.50 -6.65
C PHE A 12 -4.71 -12.48 -6.40
N GLY A 13 -4.56 -13.31 -5.34
CA GLY A 13 -5.55 -14.29 -4.94
C GLY A 13 -5.93 -15.23 -6.08
N GLU A 14 -7.23 -15.34 -6.37
CA GLU A 14 -7.77 -16.16 -7.44
C GLU A 14 -8.02 -15.37 -8.74
N SER A 15 -7.75 -14.06 -8.77
CA SER A 15 -7.90 -13.25 -9.97
C SER A 15 -6.82 -13.53 -11.00
N GLU A 16 -7.21 -13.50 -12.27
CA GLU A 16 -6.27 -13.63 -13.39
C GLU A 16 -5.21 -12.51 -13.38
N ASP A 17 -4.06 -12.81 -13.97
CA ASP A 17 -3.00 -11.81 -14.17
C ASP A 17 -3.51 -10.65 -15.03
N PRO A 18 -3.05 -9.41 -14.79
CA PRO A 18 -3.38 -8.31 -15.67
C PRO A 18 -2.78 -8.52 -17.07
N PRO A 19 -3.45 -8.02 -18.14
CA PRO A 19 -3.02 -8.26 -19.52
C PRO A 19 -1.66 -7.61 -19.86
N THR A 20 -1.27 -6.62 -19.10
CA THR A 20 0.01 -5.90 -19.22
C THR A 20 0.58 -5.64 -17.82
N ALA A 21 1.83 -5.15 -17.75
CA ALA A 21 2.40 -4.74 -16.45
C ALA A 21 1.68 -3.49 -15.92
N TRP A 22 0.86 -3.66 -14.88
CA TRP A 22 0.09 -2.59 -14.26
C TRP A 22 0.93 -1.76 -13.26
N GLY A 23 0.65 -0.45 -13.20
CA GLY A 23 1.03 0.43 -12.10
C GLY A 23 -0.12 0.62 -11.12
N VAL A 24 0.10 1.43 -10.07
CA VAL A 24 -0.95 1.68 -9.06
C VAL A 24 -2.15 2.42 -9.66
N GLU A 25 -1.94 3.23 -10.69
CA GLU A 25 -3.00 3.93 -11.42
C GLU A 25 -3.95 2.96 -12.14
N ASP A 26 -3.42 1.87 -12.70
CA ASP A 26 -4.24 0.85 -13.36
C ASP A 26 -5.14 0.12 -12.33
N TYR A 27 -4.59 -0.17 -11.13
CA TYR A 27 -5.35 -0.75 -10.03
C TYR A 27 -6.37 0.23 -9.44
N GLU A 28 -6.06 1.53 -9.41
CA GLU A 28 -7.01 2.56 -9.00
C GLU A 28 -8.21 2.62 -9.96
N LEU A 29 -7.95 2.60 -11.27
CA LEU A 29 -9.00 2.56 -12.29
C LEU A 29 -9.84 1.27 -12.19
N PHE A 30 -9.22 0.14 -11.88
CA PHE A 30 -9.94 -1.11 -11.63
C PHE A 30 -10.87 -1.00 -10.42
N LEU A 31 -10.39 -0.41 -9.31
CA LEU A 31 -11.20 -0.17 -8.11
C LEU A 31 -12.38 0.78 -8.42
N GLU A 32 -12.13 1.87 -9.15
CA GLU A 32 -13.15 2.82 -9.58
C GLU A 32 -14.24 2.14 -10.41
N ASP A 33 -13.83 1.30 -11.38
CA ASP A 33 -14.76 0.54 -12.23
C ASP A 33 -15.56 -0.50 -11.43
N PHE A 34 -14.93 -1.18 -10.47
CA PHE A 34 -15.58 -2.12 -9.56
C PHE A 34 -16.65 -1.42 -8.72
N ILE A 35 -16.32 -0.30 -8.10
CA ILE A 35 -17.26 0.51 -7.29
C ILE A 35 -18.44 0.96 -8.13
N ARG A 36 -18.18 1.47 -9.33
CA ARG A 36 -19.20 1.95 -10.26
C ARG A 36 -20.13 0.81 -10.75
N LYS A 37 -19.57 -0.32 -11.18
CA LYS A 37 -20.33 -1.48 -11.68
C LYS A 37 -21.21 -2.13 -10.63
N ASN A 38 -20.79 -2.10 -9.38
CA ASN A 38 -21.55 -2.66 -8.26
C ASN A 38 -22.45 -1.63 -7.57
N HIS A 39 -22.55 -0.41 -8.12
CA HIS A 39 -23.38 0.66 -7.58
C HIS A 39 -23.08 1.00 -6.11
N ILE A 40 -21.79 0.86 -5.72
CA ILE A 40 -21.36 1.14 -4.35
C ILE A 40 -21.27 2.66 -4.15
N VAL A 41 -22.01 3.17 -3.19
CA VAL A 41 -22.06 4.61 -2.90
C VAL A 41 -21.31 4.91 -1.61
N LYS A 42 -20.30 5.77 -1.68
CA LYS A 42 -19.48 6.22 -0.55
C LYS A 42 -19.00 5.05 0.33
N PRO A 43 -18.19 4.12 -0.21
CA PRO A 43 -17.71 2.97 0.54
C PRO A 43 -16.92 3.37 1.80
N LEU A 44 -16.98 2.51 2.80
CA LEU A 44 -15.97 2.38 3.84
C LEU A 44 -14.86 1.49 3.28
N ILE A 45 -13.64 1.96 3.25
CA ILE A 45 -12.52 1.20 2.66
C ILE A 45 -11.60 0.72 3.79
N VAL A 46 -11.34 -0.59 3.82
CA VAL A 46 -10.27 -1.17 4.63
C VAL A 46 -9.21 -1.72 3.69
N ALA A 47 -7.98 -1.28 3.84
CA ALA A 47 -6.89 -1.70 2.98
C ALA A 47 -5.62 -2.01 3.77
N HIS A 48 -4.78 -2.89 3.21
CA HIS A 48 -3.49 -3.26 3.78
C HIS A 48 -2.36 -3.07 2.76
N SER A 49 -1.22 -2.56 3.21
CA SER A 49 0.04 -2.50 2.46
C SER A 49 -0.11 -1.92 1.05
N PHE A 50 0.01 -2.74 0.01
CA PHE A 50 -0.19 -2.34 -1.39
C PHE A 50 -1.59 -1.76 -1.65
N GLY A 51 -2.63 -2.40 -1.11
CA GLY A 51 -4.01 -1.93 -1.24
C GLY A 51 -4.23 -0.50 -0.75
N CYS A 52 -3.42 -0.06 0.23
CA CYS A 52 -3.46 1.32 0.73
C CYS A 52 -3.05 2.34 -0.32
N ARG A 53 -2.07 2.04 -1.19
CA ARG A 53 -1.68 2.93 -2.30
C ARG A 53 -2.85 3.17 -3.24
N VAL A 54 -3.55 2.09 -3.58
CA VAL A 54 -4.74 2.14 -4.44
C VAL A 54 -5.87 2.94 -3.79
N ALA A 55 -6.15 2.68 -2.51
CA ALA A 55 -7.17 3.39 -1.74
C ALA A 55 -6.87 4.90 -1.61
N ILE A 56 -5.62 5.27 -1.31
CA ILE A 56 -5.18 6.67 -1.22
C ILE A 56 -5.35 7.37 -2.57
N ARG A 57 -4.92 6.76 -3.69
CA ARG A 57 -5.10 7.36 -5.02
C ARG A 57 -6.56 7.54 -5.38
N TYR A 58 -7.38 6.52 -5.14
CA TYR A 58 -8.82 6.60 -5.37
C TYR A 58 -9.47 7.70 -4.54
N ALA A 59 -9.17 7.79 -3.24
CA ALA A 59 -9.74 8.79 -2.36
C ALA A 59 -9.27 10.23 -2.69
N ALA A 60 -8.00 10.40 -3.06
CA ALA A 60 -7.47 11.70 -3.47
C ALA A 60 -8.11 12.21 -4.78
N LYS A 61 -8.37 11.29 -5.73
CA LYS A 61 -9.02 11.61 -7.01
C LYS A 61 -10.53 11.82 -6.87
N ASN A 62 -11.15 11.13 -5.91
CA ASN A 62 -12.60 11.10 -5.69
C ASN A 62 -12.94 11.50 -4.24
N PRO A 63 -12.59 12.70 -3.77
CA PRO A 63 -12.64 13.06 -2.35
C PRO A 63 -14.05 12.99 -1.72
N GLU A 64 -15.09 13.18 -2.52
CA GLU A 64 -16.49 13.13 -2.07
C GLU A 64 -17.09 11.70 -2.12
N ASN A 65 -16.39 10.74 -2.73
CA ASN A 65 -16.93 9.42 -3.01
C ASN A 65 -16.45 8.34 -2.03
N VAL A 66 -15.64 8.69 -1.04
CA VAL A 66 -15.21 7.80 0.04
C VAL A 66 -15.76 8.31 1.36
N ARG A 67 -16.38 7.44 2.14
CA ARG A 67 -16.96 7.83 3.43
C ARG A 67 -15.89 7.91 4.52
N LYS A 68 -15.15 6.82 4.73
CA LYS A 68 -14.00 6.72 5.64
C LYS A 68 -13.02 5.66 5.12
N MET A 69 -11.78 5.72 5.56
CA MET A 69 -10.77 4.69 5.27
C MET A 69 -10.09 4.19 6.53
N CYS A 70 -9.81 2.89 6.59
CA CYS A 70 -8.85 2.30 7.52
C CYS A 70 -7.69 1.70 6.72
N LEU A 71 -6.49 2.20 6.94
CA LEU A 71 -5.28 1.81 6.24
C LEU A 71 -4.30 1.14 7.21
N THR A 72 -3.92 -0.12 6.92
CA THR A 72 -3.01 -0.88 7.80
C THR A 72 -1.66 -1.08 7.13
N GLY A 73 -0.56 -0.72 7.82
CA GLY A 73 0.80 -0.84 7.29
C GLY A 73 0.94 -0.23 5.90
N ALA A 74 0.40 0.98 5.71
CA ALA A 74 0.27 1.58 4.38
C ALA A 74 1.62 1.88 3.77
N ALA A 75 1.96 1.18 2.70
CA ALA A 75 3.11 1.50 1.88
C ALA A 75 2.79 2.71 0.96
N GLY A 76 3.82 3.41 0.46
CA GLY A 76 3.61 4.42 -0.59
C GLY A 76 4.37 5.71 -0.42
N ILE A 77 5.08 5.90 0.68
CA ILE A 77 5.97 7.05 0.86
C ILE A 77 7.42 6.63 0.63
N ARG A 78 8.13 7.35 -0.23
CA ARG A 78 9.55 7.10 -0.45
C ARG A 78 10.41 7.90 0.52
N PRO A 79 11.44 7.27 1.09
CA PRO A 79 12.38 8.00 1.91
C PRO A 79 13.13 9.05 1.06
N LYS A 80 12.99 10.32 1.43
CA LYS A 80 13.69 11.44 0.76
C LYS A 80 15.10 11.65 1.35
N HIS A 81 15.34 11.17 2.57
CA HIS A 81 16.57 11.33 3.33
C HIS A 81 16.86 10.11 4.22
N GLY A 82 18.04 10.07 4.83
CA GLY A 82 18.40 9.06 5.83
C GLY A 82 19.00 7.78 5.26
N LEU A 83 19.10 6.75 6.10
CA LEU A 83 19.76 5.47 5.78
C LEU A 83 19.07 4.71 4.64
N ASP A 84 17.75 4.70 4.58
CA ASP A 84 17.02 3.98 3.55
C ASP A 84 17.17 4.62 2.17
N TRP A 85 17.26 5.94 2.13
CA TRP A 85 17.59 6.66 0.89
C TRP A 85 19.04 6.37 0.44
N GLN A 86 20.00 6.31 1.39
CA GLN A 86 21.40 5.95 1.10
C GLN A 86 21.50 4.50 0.60
N LYS A 87 20.82 3.55 1.23
CA LYS A 87 20.75 2.15 0.79
C LYS A 87 20.18 2.04 -0.63
N THR A 88 19.11 2.77 -0.92
CA THR A 88 18.50 2.79 -2.26
C THR A 88 19.46 3.34 -3.31
N LYS A 89 20.18 4.42 -2.99
CA LYS A 89 21.21 4.98 -3.90
C LYS A 89 22.39 4.02 -4.09
N ALA A 90 22.89 3.42 -3.03
CA ALA A 90 23.98 2.45 -3.09
C ALA A 90 23.59 1.23 -3.94
N TYR A 91 22.37 0.71 -3.78
CA TYR A 91 21.85 -0.36 -4.61
C TYR A 91 21.77 0.03 -6.10
N LYS A 92 21.24 1.22 -6.41
CA LYS A 92 21.17 1.72 -7.80
C LYS A 92 22.55 1.90 -8.42
N ALA A 93 23.52 2.45 -7.66
CA ALA A 93 24.89 2.63 -8.11
C ALA A 93 25.57 1.27 -8.36
N GLY A 94 25.43 0.32 -7.44
CA GLY A 94 25.97 -1.04 -7.60
C GLY A 94 25.37 -1.76 -8.83
N LYS A 95 24.08 -1.65 -9.01
CA LYS A 95 23.38 -2.21 -10.20
C LYS A 95 23.89 -1.60 -11.51
N TRP A 96 24.06 -0.29 -11.54
CA TRP A 96 24.63 0.41 -12.71
C TRP A 96 26.07 -0.06 -12.98
N PHE A 97 26.91 -0.12 -11.96
CA PHE A 97 28.30 -0.57 -12.08
C PHE A 97 28.39 -2.01 -12.62
N LEU A 98 27.61 -2.95 -12.06
CA LEU A 98 27.59 -4.34 -12.53
C LEU A 98 27.09 -4.45 -13.97
N LYS A 99 26.13 -3.61 -14.37
CA LYS A 99 25.64 -3.56 -15.76
C LYS A 99 26.70 -3.03 -16.72
N VAL A 100 27.41 -1.95 -16.36
CA VAL A 100 28.46 -1.34 -17.20
C VAL A 100 29.69 -2.27 -17.32
N THR A 101 30.02 -2.99 -16.25
CA THR A 101 31.13 -3.96 -16.22
C THR A 101 30.76 -5.34 -16.76
N ASN A 102 29.55 -5.51 -17.29
CA ASN A 102 29.05 -6.77 -17.90
C ASN A 102 29.12 -7.98 -16.93
N GLN A 103 29.06 -7.75 -15.62
CA GLN A 103 29.03 -8.79 -14.57
C GLN A 103 27.63 -9.34 -14.37
N THR A 104 27.10 -10.06 -15.38
CA THR A 104 25.72 -10.54 -15.42
C THR A 104 25.36 -11.47 -14.25
N GLU A 105 26.24 -12.40 -13.87
CA GLU A 105 26.00 -13.33 -12.75
C GLU A 105 25.82 -12.61 -11.40
N LYS A 106 26.72 -11.64 -11.10
CA LYS A 106 26.63 -10.85 -9.88
C LYS A 106 25.42 -9.91 -9.90
N LEU A 107 25.06 -9.41 -11.07
CA LEU A 107 23.85 -8.59 -11.23
C LEU A 107 22.59 -9.42 -10.96
N GLU A 108 22.53 -10.65 -11.46
CA GLU A 108 21.41 -11.58 -11.17
C GLU A 108 21.35 -11.96 -9.70
N GLU A 109 22.48 -12.27 -9.07
CA GLU A 109 22.57 -12.57 -7.65
C GLU A 109 22.12 -11.37 -6.80
N MET A 110 22.59 -10.16 -7.11
CA MET A 110 22.16 -8.93 -6.45
C MET A 110 20.66 -8.68 -6.62
N GLN A 111 20.08 -9.00 -7.78
CA GLN A 111 18.66 -8.86 -8.04
C GLN A 111 17.83 -9.96 -7.36
N LYS A 112 18.33 -11.20 -7.29
CA LYS A 112 17.68 -12.29 -6.55
C LYS A 112 17.57 -12.00 -5.05
N ASN A 113 18.59 -11.35 -4.49
CA ASN A 113 18.64 -11.00 -3.07
C ASN A 113 17.95 -9.66 -2.74
N ALA A 114 17.52 -8.92 -3.76
CA ALA A 114 16.83 -7.65 -3.60
C ALA A 114 15.31 -7.81 -3.70
N GLY A 115 14.59 -7.00 -2.93
CA GLY A 115 13.13 -6.94 -2.96
C GLY A 115 12.45 -7.79 -1.89
N SER A 116 11.14 -7.59 -1.75
CA SER A 116 10.29 -8.37 -0.86
C SER A 116 10.19 -9.82 -1.31
N GLU A 117 9.72 -10.67 -0.42
CA GLU A 117 9.42 -12.07 -0.75
C GLU A 117 8.44 -12.18 -1.91
N ASP A 118 7.40 -11.35 -1.92
CA ASP A 118 6.42 -11.28 -3.00
C ASP A 118 7.06 -10.98 -4.35
N TYR A 119 8.01 -10.03 -4.40
CA TYR A 119 8.74 -9.72 -5.64
C TYR A 119 9.60 -10.91 -6.12
N ARG A 120 10.23 -11.64 -5.18
CA ARG A 120 11.03 -12.82 -5.53
C ARG A 120 10.17 -13.95 -6.08
N ASN A 121 8.96 -14.11 -5.54
CA ASN A 121 8.01 -15.15 -5.93
C ASN A 121 7.21 -14.78 -7.19
N ALA A 122 7.14 -13.50 -7.53
CA ALA A 122 6.41 -13.01 -8.70
C ALA A 122 6.94 -13.60 -9.99
N LYS A 123 6.02 -14.03 -10.88
CA LYS A 123 6.31 -14.62 -12.18
C LYS A 123 5.69 -13.79 -13.30
N GLY A 124 6.10 -14.03 -14.52
CA GLY A 124 5.48 -13.45 -15.71
C GLY A 124 5.33 -11.93 -15.63
N ILE A 125 4.13 -11.46 -15.94
CA ILE A 125 3.78 -10.05 -15.99
C ILE A 125 3.77 -9.39 -14.59
N MET A 126 3.60 -10.17 -13.52
CA MET A 126 3.58 -9.63 -12.16
C MET A 126 4.95 -9.10 -11.73
N LYS A 127 6.05 -9.59 -12.27
CA LYS A 127 7.38 -9.09 -11.91
C LYS A 127 7.60 -7.62 -12.31
N PRO A 128 7.38 -7.19 -13.56
CA PRO A 128 7.41 -5.77 -13.92
C PRO A 128 6.28 -4.96 -13.27
N THR A 129 5.12 -5.55 -12.97
CA THR A 129 4.03 -4.93 -12.20
C THR A 129 4.52 -4.53 -10.81
N PHE A 130 5.14 -5.45 -10.06
CA PHE A 130 5.72 -5.13 -8.74
C PHE A 130 6.75 -3.99 -8.81
N VAL A 131 7.59 -3.96 -9.85
CA VAL A 131 8.55 -2.87 -10.02
C VAL A 131 7.85 -1.52 -10.18
N LYS A 132 6.76 -1.46 -10.94
CA LYS A 132 5.97 -0.22 -11.07
C LYS A 132 5.32 0.16 -9.74
N VAL A 133 4.67 -0.80 -9.08
CA VAL A 133 3.96 -0.60 -7.81
C VAL A 133 4.86 -0.10 -6.70
N VAL A 134 6.02 -0.75 -6.46
CA VAL A 134 6.94 -0.32 -5.38
C VAL A 134 7.61 1.02 -5.67
N ASN A 135 7.62 1.43 -6.93
CA ASN A 135 8.14 2.72 -7.36
C ASN A 135 7.10 3.85 -7.31
N ASP A 136 5.87 3.56 -6.99
CA ASP A 136 4.84 4.58 -6.81
C ASP A 136 5.05 5.36 -5.50
N ASP A 137 4.76 6.66 -5.54
CA ASP A 137 4.87 7.56 -4.38
C ASP A 137 3.57 8.37 -4.26
N VAL A 138 2.90 8.24 -3.12
CA VAL A 138 1.63 8.91 -2.85
C VAL A 138 1.80 10.18 -2.01
N SER A 139 3.04 10.57 -1.67
CA SER A 139 3.30 11.69 -0.75
C SER A 139 2.61 12.98 -1.20
N ASP A 140 2.67 13.31 -2.49
CA ASP A 140 2.18 14.59 -3.00
C ASP A 140 0.65 14.70 -3.02
N ILE A 141 -0.07 13.56 -2.95
CA ILE A 141 -1.53 13.48 -3.00
C ILE A 141 -2.19 13.24 -1.63
N LEU A 142 -1.42 13.02 -0.55
CA LEU A 142 -1.97 12.81 0.80
C LEU A 142 -2.88 13.95 1.26
N LYS A 143 -2.52 15.18 0.95
CA LYS A 143 -3.29 16.41 1.25
C LYS A 143 -4.67 16.46 0.57
N ASP A 144 -4.85 15.67 -0.49
CA ASP A 144 -6.08 15.65 -1.29
C ASP A 144 -7.07 14.60 -0.79
N VAL A 145 -6.67 13.72 0.12
CA VAL A 145 -7.53 12.76 0.83
C VAL A 145 -8.39 13.53 1.84
N LYS A 146 -9.70 13.63 1.60
CA LYS A 146 -10.62 14.42 2.44
C LYS A 146 -11.44 13.60 3.42
N CYS A 147 -11.58 12.27 3.18
CA CYS A 147 -12.32 11.42 4.10
C CYS A 147 -11.53 11.16 5.38
N SER A 148 -12.24 10.99 6.50
CA SER A 148 -11.63 10.58 7.76
C SER A 148 -10.88 9.27 7.58
N THR A 149 -9.62 9.22 8.01
CA THR A 149 -8.71 8.09 7.79
C THR A 149 -8.11 7.59 9.09
N LEU A 150 -8.34 6.32 9.41
CA LEU A 150 -7.67 5.62 10.49
C LEU A 150 -6.43 4.91 9.92
N LEU A 151 -5.26 5.22 10.48
CA LEU A 151 -4.00 4.56 10.19
C LEU A 151 -3.70 3.56 11.31
N VAL A 152 -3.51 2.28 10.97
CA VAL A 152 -3.14 1.23 11.94
C VAL A 152 -1.75 0.72 11.60
N TRP A 153 -0.86 0.70 12.59
CA TRP A 153 0.55 0.38 12.35
C TRP A 153 1.16 -0.47 13.45
N GLY A 154 1.89 -1.51 13.06
CA GLY A 154 2.78 -2.21 13.99
C GLY A 154 4.01 -1.37 14.31
N GLU A 155 4.40 -1.34 15.58
CA GLU A 155 5.55 -0.56 16.06
C GLU A 155 6.86 -0.94 15.35
N PHE A 156 7.03 -2.24 15.06
CA PHE A 156 8.23 -2.81 14.44
C PHE A 156 8.04 -3.16 12.97
N ASP A 157 7.08 -2.54 12.29
CA ASP A 157 6.87 -2.75 10.86
C ASP A 157 8.13 -2.36 10.06
N THR A 158 8.76 -3.37 9.43
CA THR A 158 9.95 -3.20 8.60
C THR A 158 9.63 -3.09 7.11
N ALA A 159 8.44 -3.51 6.69
CA ALA A 159 8.00 -3.44 5.30
C ALA A 159 7.47 -2.03 4.96
N ALA A 160 6.67 -1.46 5.87
CA ALA A 160 6.26 -0.07 5.85
C ALA A 160 6.63 0.57 7.21
N PRO A 161 7.85 1.08 7.39
CA PRO A 161 8.31 1.57 8.68
C PRO A 161 7.40 2.65 9.28
N LEU A 162 7.22 2.62 10.60
CA LEU A 162 6.29 3.48 11.36
C LEU A 162 6.40 4.99 11.03
N TRP A 163 7.58 5.46 10.59
CA TRP A 163 7.74 6.85 10.18
C TRP A 163 6.82 7.23 9.00
N MET A 164 6.45 6.26 8.13
CA MET A 164 5.48 6.49 7.03
C MET A 164 4.09 6.79 7.59
N GLY A 165 3.63 6.03 8.60
CA GLY A 165 2.37 6.28 9.28
C GLY A 165 2.31 7.66 9.94
N LYS A 166 3.39 8.04 10.64
CA LYS A 166 3.52 9.37 11.24
C LYS A 166 3.52 10.50 10.21
N GLN A 167 4.10 10.27 9.04
CA GLN A 167 4.08 11.24 7.95
C GLN A 167 2.68 11.32 7.32
N MET A 168 2.01 10.20 7.09
CA MET A 168 0.62 10.19 6.57
C MET A 168 -0.33 10.92 7.51
N GLU A 169 -0.26 10.65 8.83
CA GLU A 169 -1.05 11.35 9.85
C GLU A 169 -0.85 12.86 9.80
N LYS A 170 0.39 13.30 9.57
CA LYS A 170 0.72 14.73 9.50
C LYS A 170 0.23 15.41 8.21
N GLU A 171 0.24 14.70 7.09
CA GLU A 171 0.00 15.28 5.76
C GLU A 171 -1.44 15.12 5.28
N MET A 172 -2.18 14.11 5.79
CA MET A 172 -3.61 13.98 5.52
C MET A 172 -4.42 14.95 6.39
N PRO A 173 -5.44 15.63 5.83
CA PRO A 173 -6.23 16.64 6.55
C PRO A 173 -7.01 16.09 7.76
N ASP A 174 -7.47 14.82 7.70
CA ASP A 174 -8.28 14.19 8.74
C ASP A 174 -7.81 12.72 8.90
N ALA A 175 -6.70 12.52 9.61
CA ALA A 175 -6.14 11.20 9.88
C ALA A 175 -5.72 11.05 11.34
N GLY A 176 -5.89 9.86 11.89
CA GLY A 176 -5.41 9.46 13.22
C GLY A 176 -4.63 8.15 13.15
N LEU A 177 -3.50 8.08 13.89
CA LEU A 177 -2.61 6.93 13.90
C LEU A 177 -2.77 6.10 15.17
N ALA A 178 -3.15 4.83 15.03
CA ALA A 178 -3.16 3.83 16.08
C ALA A 178 -1.93 2.91 15.95
N ILE A 179 -1.03 2.98 16.92
CA ILE A 179 0.18 2.14 16.96
C ILE A 179 -0.13 0.87 17.78
N PHE A 180 0.17 -0.28 17.18
CA PHE A 180 0.08 -1.59 17.81
C PHE A 180 1.47 -1.97 18.31
N GLU A 181 1.66 -1.83 19.61
CA GLU A 181 2.94 -2.06 20.28
C GLU A 181 3.36 -3.53 20.15
N ASN A 182 4.67 -3.76 20.05
CA ASN A 182 5.30 -5.07 19.89
C ASN A 182 4.84 -5.88 18.67
N ASP A 183 4.34 -5.20 17.64
CA ASP A 183 3.82 -5.84 16.44
C ASP A 183 4.49 -5.34 15.16
N ASP A 184 4.32 -6.07 14.07
CA ASP A 184 4.94 -5.85 12.77
C ASP A 184 3.92 -5.44 11.69
N HIS A 185 4.24 -5.72 10.43
CA HIS A 185 3.42 -5.40 9.26
C HIS A 185 2.01 -6.00 9.30
N TRP A 186 1.82 -7.08 10.05
CA TRP A 186 0.59 -7.85 10.14
C TRP A 186 -0.19 -7.61 11.44
N ALA A 187 -0.01 -6.47 12.08
CA ALA A 187 -0.59 -6.12 13.37
C ALA A 187 -2.11 -6.35 13.45
N TYR A 188 -2.85 -6.06 12.39
CA TYR A 188 -4.30 -6.32 12.32
C TYR A 188 -4.65 -7.82 12.39
N TRP A 189 -3.73 -8.68 11.91
CA TRP A 189 -3.88 -10.12 11.93
C TRP A 189 -3.45 -10.75 13.25
N HIS A 190 -2.38 -10.24 13.85
CA HIS A 190 -1.86 -10.75 15.12
C HIS A 190 -2.71 -10.30 16.32
N GLN A 191 -3.33 -9.11 16.25
CA GLN A 191 -4.17 -8.55 17.31
C GLN A 191 -5.60 -8.28 16.77
N PRO A 192 -6.34 -9.31 16.33
CA PRO A 192 -7.63 -9.12 15.64
C PRO A 192 -8.70 -8.50 16.55
N ASP A 193 -8.72 -8.85 17.82
CA ASP A 193 -9.71 -8.29 18.78
C ASP A 193 -9.49 -6.78 18.97
N ARG A 194 -8.23 -6.36 19.11
CA ARG A 194 -7.87 -4.95 19.21
C ARG A 194 -8.18 -4.20 17.93
N PHE A 195 -7.83 -4.80 16.78
CA PHE A 195 -8.12 -4.21 15.47
C PHE A 195 -9.62 -4.02 15.28
N ASN A 196 -10.42 -5.05 15.54
CA ASN A 196 -11.87 -4.99 15.43
C ASN A 196 -12.48 -3.95 16.38
N ALA A 197 -12.01 -3.84 17.61
CA ALA A 197 -12.49 -2.84 18.57
C ALA A 197 -12.21 -1.40 18.09
N VAL A 198 -11.02 -1.14 17.56
CA VAL A 198 -10.65 0.17 17.01
C VAL A 198 -11.49 0.48 15.76
N LEU A 199 -11.66 -0.51 14.89
CA LEU A 199 -12.46 -0.37 13.66
C LEU A 199 -13.95 -0.14 13.95
N ASP A 200 -14.52 -0.85 14.96
CA ASP A 200 -15.89 -0.66 15.41
C ASP A 200 -16.15 0.75 15.93
N ILE A 201 -15.20 1.29 16.68
CA ILE A 201 -15.30 2.69 17.18
C ILE A 201 -15.23 3.66 16.01
N PHE A 202 -14.31 3.43 15.08
CA PHE A 202 -14.08 4.34 13.96
C PHE A 202 -15.27 4.37 12.97
N PHE A 203 -15.89 3.21 12.72
CA PHE A 203 -17.05 3.09 11.82
C PHE A 203 -18.41 3.19 12.54
N LYS A 204 -18.41 3.52 13.85
CA LYS A 204 -19.66 3.67 14.59
C LYS A 204 -20.54 4.77 13.99
N GLY A 205 -21.81 4.44 13.73
CA GLY A 205 -22.77 5.34 13.09
C GLY A 205 -22.76 5.33 11.56
N ASP A 206 -21.90 4.49 10.97
CA ASP A 206 -21.81 4.30 9.50
C ASP A 206 -22.43 2.97 9.03
N GLU A 207 -23.07 2.24 9.93
CA GLU A 207 -23.77 0.99 9.62
C GLU A 207 -24.94 1.23 8.65
N ALA A 208 -25.16 0.25 7.74
CA ALA A 208 -26.23 0.26 6.76
C ALA A 208 -27.60 -0.04 7.39
#